data_d230d46c10085eff083f5952357b2428
#
_entry.id   d230d46c10085eff083f5952357b2428
#
_cell.length_a   1.000
_cell.length_b   1.000
_cell.length_c   1.000
_cell.angle_alpha   90.00
_cell.angle_beta   90.00
_cell.angle_gamma   90.00
#
_symmetry.space_group_name_H-M   'P 1'
#
loop_
_entity.id
_entity.type
_entity.pdbx_description
1 polymer ?
#
loop_
_entity_poly.entity_id
_entity_poly.type
_entity_poly.pdbx_seq_one_letter_code
_entity_poly.pdbx_strand_id
1 'polypeptide(L)'
;MATVVIDDHLLRDVLAGNRPRDLDGIATSLATTGLWLFRLSSALASPDVAGKLTKPVAELSADHQELFRARLVALPDEIEVLPLRQLAWPMALLQHRHRSEGRPLSAAMAEALAAAQTLGGSIAVSSHDVGPNLKAAAEHDHVTFTIL
;
A
#
# COMPACT_ATOMS: atom_id res chain seq x y z
N MET A 1 -1.62 -4.93 19.08
CA MET A 1 -0.72 -4.71 17.94
C MET A 1 -1.46 -5.01 16.66
N ALA A 2 -1.38 -4.13 15.74
CA ALA A 2 -2.30 -4.08 14.64
C ALA A 2 -1.67 -4.57 13.34
N THR A 3 -2.53 -4.95 12.39
CA THR A 3 -2.19 -5.09 11.00
C THR A 3 -1.92 -3.70 10.42
N VAL A 4 -0.86 -3.55 9.65
CA VAL A 4 -0.52 -2.32 8.96
C VAL A 4 -0.71 -2.51 7.46
N VAL A 5 -1.54 -1.65 6.86
CA VAL A 5 -1.74 -1.59 5.42
C VAL A 5 -0.64 -0.72 4.83
N ILE A 6 0.21 -1.31 4.01
CA ILE A 6 1.38 -0.66 3.41
C ILE A 6 1.12 -0.27 1.96
N ASP A 7 1.69 0.86 1.53
CA ASP A 7 1.58 1.34 0.16
C ASP A 7 2.49 0.56 -0.81
N ASP A 8 2.45 0.93 -2.08
CA ASP A 8 3.21 0.29 -3.15
C ASP A 8 4.73 0.43 -2.98
N HIS A 9 5.22 1.55 -2.46
CA HIS A 9 6.64 1.76 -2.19
C HIS A 9 7.14 0.86 -1.05
N LEU A 10 6.40 0.79 0.05
CA LEU A 10 6.74 -0.09 1.17
C LEU A 10 6.60 -1.56 0.79
N LEU A 11 5.57 -1.91 0.02
CA LEU A 11 5.41 -3.26 -0.53
C LEU A 11 6.62 -3.65 -1.38
N ARG A 12 7.08 -2.77 -2.27
CA ARG A 12 8.30 -2.98 -3.05
C ARG A 12 9.48 -3.30 -2.14
N ASP A 13 9.69 -2.50 -1.10
CA ASP A 13 10.82 -2.68 -0.20
C ASP A 13 10.75 -4.02 0.55
N VAL A 14 9.57 -4.39 1.02
CA VAL A 14 9.35 -5.68 1.68
C VAL A 14 9.64 -6.85 0.73
N LEU A 15 9.12 -6.80 -0.50
CA LEU A 15 9.34 -7.85 -1.49
C LEU A 15 10.80 -7.93 -1.97
N ALA A 16 11.51 -6.81 -1.95
CA ALA A 16 12.93 -6.75 -2.29
C ALA A 16 13.85 -7.24 -1.16
N GLY A 17 13.31 -7.53 0.03
CA GLY A 17 14.09 -7.92 1.19
C GLY A 17 14.69 -6.74 1.97
N ASN A 18 14.27 -5.52 1.69
CA ASN A 18 14.72 -4.29 2.35
C ASN A 18 13.63 -3.70 3.25
N ARG A 19 13.02 -4.54 4.07
CA ARG A 19 11.95 -4.13 4.97
C ARG A 19 12.42 -3.00 5.90
N PRO A 20 11.72 -1.85 5.94
CA PRO A 20 12.07 -0.77 6.85
C PRO A 20 11.99 -1.21 8.31
N ARG A 21 13.02 -0.87 9.10
CA ARG A 21 13.06 -1.24 10.53
C ARG A 21 11.92 -0.64 11.33
N ASP A 22 11.52 0.59 10.97
CA ASP A 22 10.43 1.28 11.65
C ASP A 22 9.09 0.58 11.45
N LEU A 23 8.94 -0.15 10.33
CA LEU A 23 7.76 -0.97 10.08
C LEU A 23 7.65 -2.13 11.08
N ASP A 24 8.77 -2.74 11.44
CA ASP A 24 8.80 -3.82 12.43
C ASP A 24 8.37 -3.35 13.83
N GLY A 25 8.61 -2.08 14.13
CA GLY A 25 8.21 -1.47 15.40
C GLY A 25 6.71 -1.22 15.53
N ILE A 26 5.97 -1.18 14.44
CA ILE A 26 4.53 -0.85 14.43
C ILE A 26 3.63 -1.99 13.94
N ALA A 27 4.18 -2.98 13.24
CA ALA A 27 3.40 -4.04 12.59
C ALA A 27 3.69 -5.41 13.19
N THR A 28 2.63 -6.14 13.57
CA THR A 28 2.69 -7.59 13.80
C THR A 28 2.31 -8.37 12.56
N SER A 29 1.49 -7.80 11.71
CA SER A 29 1.11 -8.35 10.41
C SER A 29 0.99 -7.26 9.39
N LEU A 30 1.19 -7.62 8.13
CA LEU A 30 1.13 -6.71 7.01
C LEU A 30 -0.08 -7.00 6.11
N ALA A 31 -0.62 -5.94 5.55
CA ALA A 31 -1.58 -6.01 4.46
C ALA A 31 -1.19 -4.98 3.40
N THR A 32 -1.69 -5.17 2.21
CA THR A 32 -1.66 -4.14 1.17
C THR A 32 -3.00 -4.15 0.44
N THR A 33 -3.17 -3.27 -0.52
CA THR A 33 -4.41 -3.21 -1.29
C THR A 33 -4.21 -3.78 -2.70
N GLY A 34 -5.30 -4.23 -3.30
CA GLY A 34 -5.28 -4.72 -4.68
C GLY A 34 -4.81 -3.65 -5.65
N LEU A 35 -5.19 -2.39 -5.45
CA LEU A 35 -4.79 -1.28 -6.33
C LEU A 35 -3.33 -0.89 -6.14
N TRP A 36 -2.79 -0.90 -4.93
CA TRP A 36 -1.35 -0.68 -4.73
C TRP A 36 -0.52 -1.83 -5.31
N LEU A 37 -0.97 -3.07 -5.12
CA LEU A 37 -0.35 -4.24 -5.76
C LEU A 37 -0.39 -4.11 -7.28
N PHE A 38 -1.51 -3.68 -7.85
CA PHE A 38 -1.65 -3.44 -9.29
C PHE A 38 -0.72 -2.33 -9.78
N ARG A 39 -0.59 -1.21 -9.04
CA ARG A 39 0.33 -0.12 -9.42
C ARG A 39 1.77 -0.59 -9.47
N LEU A 40 2.20 -1.35 -8.47
CA LEU A 40 3.55 -1.92 -8.46
C LEU A 40 3.76 -2.89 -9.63
N SER A 41 2.79 -3.77 -9.86
CA SER A 41 2.83 -4.72 -10.98
C SER A 41 2.86 -4.01 -12.33
N SER A 42 2.03 -2.98 -12.50
CA SER A 42 1.97 -2.17 -13.72
C SER A 42 3.29 -1.45 -13.99
N ALA A 43 3.91 -0.88 -12.95
CA ALA A 43 5.20 -0.21 -13.07
C ALA A 43 6.30 -1.17 -13.54
N LEU A 44 6.31 -2.40 -13.03
CA LEU A 44 7.30 -3.42 -13.45
C LEU A 44 7.02 -4.00 -14.83
N ALA A 45 5.76 -4.06 -15.24
CA ALA A 45 5.39 -4.55 -16.58
C ALA A 45 5.71 -3.54 -17.68
N SER A 46 6.03 -2.30 -17.34
CA SER A 46 6.35 -1.22 -18.27
C SER A 46 7.86 -0.91 -18.24
N PRO A 47 8.69 -1.68 -18.97
CA PRO A 47 10.15 -1.57 -18.88
C PRO A 47 10.70 -0.21 -19.34
N ASP A 48 9.91 0.55 -20.11
CA ASP A 48 10.34 1.85 -20.66
C ASP A 48 10.08 3.02 -19.69
N VAL A 49 9.45 2.75 -18.55
CA VAL A 49 9.14 3.78 -17.54
C VAL A 49 9.97 3.53 -16.29
N ALA A 50 11.21 4.03 -16.30
CA ALA A 50 12.03 4.09 -15.09
C ALA A 50 11.49 5.17 -14.16
N GLY A 51 10.63 4.81 -13.23
CA GLY A 51 10.11 5.69 -12.19
C GLY A 51 10.76 5.44 -10.83
N LYS A 52 10.48 6.32 -9.88
CA LYS A 52 10.96 6.18 -8.49
C LYS A 52 10.52 4.86 -7.84
N LEU A 53 9.38 4.32 -8.26
CA LEU A 53 8.85 3.07 -7.71
C LEU A 53 9.68 1.85 -8.13
N THR A 54 10.16 1.81 -9.36
CA THR A 54 10.85 0.63 -9.93
C THR A 54 12.36 0.73 -9.93
N LYS A 55 12.92 1.94 -9.80
CA LYS A 55 14.37 2.15 -9.83
C LYS A 55 15.14 1.25 -8.84
N PRO A 56 14.74 1.14 -7.56
CA PRO A 56 15.43 0.25 -6.63
C PRO A 56 15.43 -1.21 -7.04
N VAL A 57 14.39 -1.67 -7.75
CA VAL A 57 14.31 -3.05 -8.26
C VAL A 57 15.28 -3.23 -9.43
N ALA A 58 15.37 -2.25 -10.34
CA ALA A 58 16.29 -2.28 -11.47
C ALA A 58 17.77 -2.33 -11.04
N GLU A 59 18.07 -1.83 -9.84
CA GLU A 59 19.43 -1.85 -9.26
C GLU A 59 19.80 -3.19 -8.62
N LEU A 60 18.84 -4.11 -8.44
CA LEU A 60 19.11 -5.44 -7.91
C LEU A 60 19.85 -6.32 -8.94
N SER A 61 20.54 -7.35 -8.43
CA SER A 61 21.11 -8.39 -9.30
C SER A 61 19.98 -9.12 -10.08
N ALA A 62 20.34 -9.79 -11.16
CA ALA A 62 19.36 -10.55 -11.96
C ALA A 62 18.61 -11.59 -11.12
N ASP A 63 19.31 -12.30 -10.24
CA ASP A 63 18.70 -13.30 -9.35
C ASP A 63 17.72 -12.68 -8.37
N HIS A 64 18.07 -11.53 -7.79
CA HIS A 64 17.19 -10.80 -6.88
C HIS A 64 15.98 -10.18 -7.59
N GLN A 65 16.13 -9.74 -8.84
CA GLN A 65 15.00 -9.28 -9.67
C GLN A 65 14.02 -10.43 -9.96
N GLU A 66 14.52 -11.63 -10.27
CA GLU A 66 13.70 -12.82 -10.46
C GLU A 66 12.95 -13.19 -9.17
N LEU A 67 13.62 -13.17 -8.03
CA LEU A 67 13.00 -13.45 -6.73
C LEU A 67 11.94 -12.41 -6.39
N PHE A 68 12.21 -11.14 -6.65
CA PHE A 68 11.23 -10.06 -6.48
C PHE A 68 9.98 -10.31 -7.33
N ARG A 69 10.18 -10.64 -8.61
CA ARG A 69 9.06 -10.92 -9.53
C ARG A 69 8.24 -12.12 -9.06
N ALA A 70 8.88 -13.18 -8.62
CA ALA A 70 8.21 -14.36 -8.09
C ALA A 70 7.35 -14.02 -6.86
N ARG A 71 7.85 -13.20 -5.95
CA ARG A 71 7.12 -12.74 -4.76
C ARG A 71 5.98 -11.79 -5.11
N LEU A 72 6.11 -10.99 -6.16
CA LEU A 72 5.05 -10.12 -6.63
C LEU A 72 3.90 -10.90 -7.26
N VAL A 73 4.21 -11.93 -8.05
CA VAL A 73 3.22 -12.79 -8.72
C VAL A 73 2.49 -13.67 -7.70
N ALA A 74 3.22 -14.17 -6.72
CA ALA A 74 2.70 -15.00 -5.64
C ALA A 74 3.09 -14.36 -4.30
N LEU A 75 2.27 -13.43 -3.82
CA LEU A 75 2.55 -12.72 -2.58
C LEU A 75 2.77 -13.70 -1.42
N PRO A 76 3.77 -13.43 -0.56
CA PRO A 76 3.93 -14.19 0.68
C PRO A 76 2.64 -14.19 1.51
N ASP A 77 2.32 -15.32 2.13
CA ASP A 77 1.09 -15.49 2.92
C ASP A 77 0.98 -14.51 4.10
N GLU A 78 2.10 -13.99 4.58
CA GLU A 78 2.14 -12.97 5.63
C GLU A 78 1.67 -11.59 5.20
N ILE A 79 1.45 -11.36 3.90
CA ILE A 79 0.91 -10.09 3.37
C ILE A 79 -0.52 -10.33 2.92
N GLU A 80 -1.47 -9.82 3.67
CA GLU A 80 -2.89 -9.97 3.37
C GLU A 80 -3.34 -8.95 2.32
N VAL A 81 -4.20 -9.38 1.40
CA VAL A 81 -4.91 -8.50 0.45
C VAL A 81 -6.39 -8.82 0.53
N LEU A 82 -7.18 -7.87 1.01
CA LEU A 82 -8.63 -8.03 1.03
C LEU A 82 -9.20 -7.93 -0.39
N PRO A 83 -10.17 -8.80 -0.76
CA PRO A 83 -10.75 -8.75 -2.08
C PRO A 83 -11.58 -7.48 -2.28
N LEU A 84 -11.51 -6.92 -3.48
CA LEU A 84 -12.22 -5.68 -3.83
C LEU A 84 -13.73 -5.80 -3.61
N ARG A 85 -14.31 -6.98 -3.87
CA ARG A 85 -15.74 -7.22 -3.64
C ARG A 85 -16.16 -6.99 -2.18
N GLN A 86 -15.25 -7.20 -1.24
CA GLN A 86 -15.50 -6.96 0.19
C GLN A 86 -15.42 -5.47 0.53
N LEU A 87 -14.60 -4.72 -0.20
CA LEU A 87 -14.31 -3.33 0.07
C LEU A 87 -15.07 -2.34 -0.82
N ALA A 88 -15.71 -2.80 -1.91
CA ALA A 88 -16.31 -1.93 -2.92
C ALA A 88 -17.34 -0.96 -2.33
N TRP A 89 -18.23 -1.44 -1.49
CA TRP A 89 -19.24 -0.58 -0.86
C TRP A 89 -18.63 0.39 0.15
N PRO A 90 -17.81 -0.04 1.13
CA PRO A 90 -17.12 0.90 2.02
C PRO A 90 -16.28 1.95 1.27
N MET A 91 -15.57 1.56 0.22
CA MET A 91 -14.79 2.49 -0.61
C MET A 91 -15.67 3.58 -1.22
N ALA A 92 -16.80 3.20 -1.79
CA ALA A 92 -17.73 4.14 -2.41
C ALA A 92 -18.27 5.15 -1.38
N LEU A 93 -18.64 4.68 -0.19
CA LEU A 93 -19.10 5.55 0.90
C LEU A 93 -18.00 6.51 1.38
N LEU A 94 -16.77 6.01 1.52
CA LEU A 94 -15.63 6.84 1.94
C LEU A 94 -15.32 7.92 0.90
N GLN A 95 -15.29 7.55 -0.39
CA GLN A 95 -15.06 8.53 -1.47
C GLN A 95 -16.13 9.63 -1.46
N HIS A 96 -17.39 9.25 -1.34
CA HIS A 96 -18.49 10.21 -1.34
C HIS A 96 -18.41 11.16 -0.12
N ARG A 97 -18.24 10.61 1.08
CA ARG A 97 -18.18 11.39 2.31
C ARG A 97 -16.99 12.34 2.34
N HIS A 98 -15.80 11.85 2.05
CA HIS A 98 -14.59 12.68 2.09
C HIS A 98 -14.55 13.72 0.98
N ARG A 99 -15.11 13.42 -0.19
CA ARG A 99 -15.24 14.41 -1.27
C ARG A 99 -16.11 15.58 -0.83
N SER A 100 -17.24 15.31 -0.20
CA SER A 100 -18.15 16.37 0.26
C SER A 100 -17.54 17.24 1.37
N GLU A 101 -16.52 16.73 2.07
CA GLU A 101 -15.80 17.43 3.12
C GLU A 101 -14.45 18.03 2.67
N GLY A 102 -14.20 18.07 1.36
CA GLY A 102 -12.98 18.65 0.79
C GLY A 102 -11.73 17.78 0.86
N ARG A 103 -11.89 16.47 1.09
CA ARG A 103 -10.79 15.49 1.08
C ARG A 103 -11.04 14.43 0.00
N PRO A 104 -10.94 14.76 -1.30
CA PRO A 104 -11.20 13.78 -2.35
C PRO A 104 -10.19 12.63 -2.31
N LEU A 105 -10.69 11.41 -2.34
CA LEU A 105 -9.88 10.20 -2.33
C LEU A 105 -9.91 9.52 -3.70
N SER A 106 -8.74 9.16 -4.21
CA SER A 106 -8.65 8.24 -5.34
C SER A 106 -9.17 6.84 -4.93
N ALA A 107 -9.44 5.99 -5.91
CA ALA A 107 -9.84 4.61 -5.61
C ALA A 107 -8.80 3.90 -4.75
N ALA A 108 -7.50 4.08 -5.03
CA ALA A 108 -6.43 3.47 -4.25
C ALA A 108 -6.41 3.97 -2.79
N MET A 109 -6.62 5.27 -2.58
CA MET A 109 -6.68 5.84 -1.23
C MET A 109 -7.91 5.34 -0.47
N ALA A 110 -9.06 5.28 -1.13
CA ALA A 110 -10.30 4.77 -0.53
C ALA A 110 -10.18 3.29 -0.17
N GLU A 111 -9.53 2.48 -1.03
CA GLU A 111 -9.27 1.07 -0.74
C GLU A 111 -8.37 0.92 0.49
N ALA A 112 -7.31 1.71 0.59
CA ALA A 112 -6.40 1.66 1.74
C ALA A 112 -7.12 1.99 3.05
N LEU A 113 -7.93 3.04 3.05
CA LEU A 113 -8.68 3.44 4.23
C LEU A 113 -9.74 2.39 4.61
N ALA A 114 -10.47 1.86 3.63
CA ALA A 114 -11.46 0.81 3.84
C ALA A 114 -10.81 -0.48 4.38
N ALA A 115 -9.67 -0.87 3.83
CA ALA A 115 -8.93 -2.04 4.29
C ALA A 115 -8.45 -1.87 5.74
N ALA A 116 -7.87 -0.72 6.08
CA ALA A 116 -7.42 -0.45 7.44
C ALA A 116 -8.59 -0.50 8.45
N GLN A 117 -9.71 0.09 8.10
CA GLN A 117 -10.91 0.04 8.95
C GLN A 117 -11.44 -1.38 9.12
N THR A 118 -11.51 -2.15 8.03
CA THR A 118 -12.00 -3.53 8.06
C THR A 118 -11.10 -4.44 8.90
N LEU A 119 -9.79 -4.23 8.83
CA LEU A 119 -8.80 -5.03 9.57
C LEU A 119 -8.57 -4.51 11.00
N GLY A 120 -9.18 -3.39 11.37
CA GLY A 120 -8.91 -2.74 12.66
C GLY A 120 -7.46 -2.31 12.79
N GLY A 121 -6.83 -1.94 11.68
CA GLY A 121 -5.42 -1.65 11.58
C GLY A 121 -5.09 -0.20 11.30
N SER A 122 -3.86 0.03 10.88
CA SER A 122 -3.32 1.33 10.53
C SER A 122 -2.82 1.35 9.08
N ILE A 123 -2.45 2.54 8.61
CA ILE A 123 -1.87 2.74 7.28
C ILE A 123 -0.44 3.24 7.45
N ALA A 124 0.49 2.69 6.70
CA ALA A 124 1.84 3.21 6.57
C ALA A 124 2.15 3.47 5.10
N VAL A 125 2.71 4.63 4.84
CA VAL A 125 3.12 5.05 3.49
C VAL A 125 4.57 5.49 3.48
N SER A 126 5.19 5.39 2.30
CA SER A 126 6.53 5.91 2.08
C SER A 126 6.51 7.45 2.08
N SER A 127 7.57 8.05 2.64
CA SER A 127 7.79 9.50 2.56
C SER A 127 7.92 10.02 1.12
N HIS A 128 8.16 9.13 0.15
CA HIS A 128 8.28 9.47 -1.26
C HIS A 128 6.94 9.65 -1.99
N ASP A 129 5.85 9.18 -1.41
CA ASP A 129 4.51 9.27 -2.02
C ASP A 129 3.43 9.41 -0.95
N VAL A 130 3.50 10.50 -0.19
CA VAL A 130 2.48 10.80 0.81
C VAL A 130 1.27 11.41 0.14
N GLY A 131 0.12 10.74 0.25
CA GLY A 131 -1.15 11.29 -0.20
C GLY A 131 -1.75 12.21 0.87
N PRO A 132 -1.72 13.55 0.70
CA PRO A 132 -2.22 14.46 1.73
C PRO A 132 -3.70 14.27 2.04
N ASN A 133 -4.50 13.93 1.04
CA ASN A 133 -5.93 13.65 1.25
C ASN A 133 -6.15 12.34 2.00
N LEU A 134 -5.35 11.31 1.72
CA LEU A 134 -5.41 10.05 2.47
C LEU A 134 -5.01 10.27 3.93
N LYS A 135 -3.94 11.00 4.17
CA LYS A 135 -3.50 11.35 5.53
C LYS A 135 -4.60 12.08 6.29
N ALA A 136 -5.18 13.12 5.68
CA ALA A 136 -6.24 13.90 6.30
C ALA A 136 -7.51 13.06 6.56
N ALA A 137 -7.89 12.20 5.64
CA ALA A 137 -9.04 11.31 5.79
C ALA A 137 -8.83 10.27 6.89
N ALA A 138 -7.64 9.66 6.95
CA ALA A 138 -7.29 8.71 7.98
C ALA A 138 -7.32 9.35 9.37
N GLU A 139 -6.74 10.53 9.52
CA GLU A 139 -6.76 11.29 10.77
C GLU A 139 -8.19 11.64 11.20
N HIS A 140 -9.02 12.08 10.27
CA HIS A 140 -10.42 12.39 10.52
C HIS A 140 -11.19 11.16 11.00
N ASP A 141 -10.93 10.00 10.42
CA ASP A 141 -11.59 8.74 10.74
C ASP A 141 -10.92 7.97 11.88
N HIS A 142 -9.95 8.58 12.56
CA HIS A 142 -9.19 7.98 13.67
C HIS A 142 -8.45 6.70 13.30
N VAL A 143 -7.99 6.61 12.05
CA VAL A 143 -7.07 5.57 11.59
C VAL A 143 -5.66 6.09 11.71
N THR A 144 -4.81 5.37 12.43
CA THR A 144 -3.40 5.74 12.59
C THR A 144 -2.70 5.74 11.23
N PHE A 145 -2.00 6.82 10.94
CA PHE A 145 -1.30 7.03 9.67
C PHE A 145 0.17 7.33 9.95
N THR A 146 1.04 6.50 9.42
CA THR A 146 2.49 6.60 9.65
C THR A 146 3.22 6.84 8.32
N ILE A 147 4.18 7.74 8.33
CA ILE A 147 5.06 8.03 7.19
C ILE A 147 6.44 7.47 7.50
N LEU A 148 6.95 6.59 6.63
CA LEU A 148 8.25 5.92 6.78
C LEU A 148 9.25 6.30 5.70
#